data_b08eb54a627351fb6486524bda014bd6
#
_entry.id   b08eb54a627351fb6486524bda014bd6
#
_cell.length_a   1.000
_cell.length_b   1.000
_cell.length_c   1.000
_cell.angle_alpha   90.00
_cell.angle_beta   90.00
_cell.angle_gamma   90.00
#
_symmetry.space_group_name_H-M   'P 1'
#
loop_
_entity.id
_entity.type
_entity.pdbx_description
1 polymer ?
#
loop_
_entity_poly.entity_id
_entity_poly.type
_entity_poly.pdbx_seq_one_letter_code
_entity_poly.pdbx_strand_id
1 'polypeptide(L)'
;LDEDLSDETDIKQTIIDRYERRIRRITQRTNEDYFSIIMNNFTSQFDPHSAYLSPKSAEDFDMQMSLSLEGIGALLGIEDDYAKVVSLVPGGPAAKSNQLSPDDRIVSIRQAYEEKSTDVVGWRIDEIVKLIRGDAGTEVELEIMPSKSLESSERKFVTLVREEVQLEEQ
;
A
#
# COMPACT_ATOMS: atom_id res chain seq x y z
N LEU A 1 -9.00 30.62 -28.83
CA LEU A 1 -7.58 30.97 -28.49
C LEU A 1 -7.26 30.71 -27.00
N ASP A 2 -8.23 30.81 -26.09
CA ASP A 2 -8.01 30.54 -24.66
C ASP A 2 -8.18 29.04 -24.29
N GLU A 3 -8.99 28.29 -25.00
CA GLU A 3 -9.17 26.85 -24.80
C GLU A 3 -7.91 26.05 -25.19
N ASP A 4 -7.24 26.40 -26.29
CA ASP A 4 -6.01 25.73 -26.73
C ASP A 4 -4.84 25.91 -25.74
N LEU A 5 -4.77 27.05 -25.04
CA LEU A 5 -3.73 27.32 -24.03
C LEU A 5 -3.95 26.58 -22.73
N SER A 6 -5.20 26.32 -22.37
CA SER A 6 -5.54 25.53 -21.18
C SER A 6 -5.18 24.05 -21.36
N ASP A 7 -5.47 23.48 -22.53
CA ASP A 7 -5.15 22.09 -22.87
C ASP A 7 -3.64 21.84 -22.91
N GLU A 8 -2.86 22.79 -23.48
CA GLU A 8 -1.40 22.64 -23.52
C GLU A 8 -0.75 22.72 -22.15
N THR A 9 -1.30 23.55 -21.24
CA THR A 9 -0.81 23.66 -19.86
C THR A 9 -1.15 22.38 -19.07
N ASP A 10 -2.32 21.82 -19.27
CA ASP A 10 -2.78 20.59 -18.62
C ASP A 10 -1.96 19.37 -19.07
N ILE A 11 -1.62 19.31 -20.37
CA ILE A 11 -0.76 18.26 -20.91
C ILE A 11 0.67 18.36 -20.33
N LYS A 12 1.23 19.58 -20.23
CA LYS A 12 2.56 19.80 -19.64
C LYS A 12 2.58 19.35 -18.18
N GLN A 13 1.58 19.74 -17.39
CA GLN A 13 1.50 19.34 -15.98
C GLN A 13 1.37 17.82 -15.84
N THR A 14 0.53 17.19 -16.65
CA THR A 14 0.39 15.73 -16.67
C THR A 14 1.72 15.03 -16.97
N ILE A 15 2.53 15.57 -17.88
CA ILE A 15 3.85 15.01 -18.20
C ILE A 15 4.80 15.19 -17.02
N ILE A 16 4.85 16.38 -16.42
CA ILE A 16 5.69 16.67 -15.24
C ILE A 16 5.35 15.70 -14.11
N ASP A 17 4.08 15.57 -13.75
CA ASP A 17 3.62 14.69 -12.69
C ASP A 17 3.99 13.22 -12.96
N ARG A 18 3.93 12.80 -14.24
CA ARG A 18 4.36 11.45 -14.66
C ARG A 18 5.85 11.23 -14.43
N TYR A 19 6.67 12.22 -14.78
CA TYR A 19 8.12 12.12 -14.57
C TYR A 19 8.48 12.20 -13.08
N GLU A 20 7.84 13.04 -12.30
CA GLU A 20 8.05 13.12 -10.85
C GLU A 20 7.69 11.82 -10.15
N ARG A 21 6.56 11.19 -10.50
CA ARG A 21 6.21 9.86 -10.01
C ARG A 21 7.23 8.79 -10.41
N ARG A 22 7.81 8.89 -11.61
CA ARG A 22 8.85 7.97 -12.07
C ARG A 22 10.16 8.17 -11.30
N ILE A 23 10.57 9.40 -11.09
CA ILE A 23 11.77 9.74 -10.30
C ILE A 23 11.59 9.22 -8.88
N ARG A 24 10.49 9.51 -8.22
CA ARG A 24 10.18 9.00 -6.87
C ARG A 24 10.32 7.48 -6.77
N ARG A 25 9.73 6.74 -7.69
CA ARG A 25 9.85 5.26 -7.72
C ARG A 25 11.29 4.78 -7.87
N ILE A 26 12.13 5.50 -8.58
CA ILE A 26 13.54 5.14 -8.75
C ILE A 26 14.34 5.48 -7.49
N THR A 27 14.11 6.64 -6.90
CA THR A 27 14.83 7.09 -5.70
C THR A 27 14.44 6.33 -4.43
N GLN A 28 13.26 5.74 -4.40
CA GLN A 28 12.80 4.89 -3.30
C GLN A 28 13.34 3.45 -3.35
N ARG A 29 14.09 3.08 -4.41
CA ARG A 29 14.67 1.73 -4.49
C ARG A 29 15.74 1.55 -3.42
N THR A 30 15.69 0.40 -2.77
CA THR A 30 16.65 -0.03 -1.76
C THR A 30 17.79 -0.85 -2.39
N ASN A 31 18.84 -1.11 -1.62
CA ASN A 31 19.91 -2.04 -2.04
C ASN A 31 19.37 -3.44 -2.30
N GLU A 32 18.36 -3.89 -1.57
CA GLU A 32 17.69 -5.18 -1.77
C GLU A 32 16.97 -5.23 -3.12
N ASP A 33 16.32 -4.14 -3.53
CA ASP A 33 15.68 -4.07 -4.85
C ASP A 33 16.70 -4.20 -5.98
N TYR A 34 17.88 -3.55 -5.85
CA TYR A 34 18.96 -3.69 -6.84
C TYR A 34 19.57 -5.09 -6.82
N PHE A 35 19.79 -5.67 -5.65
CA PHE A 35 20.28 -7.03 -5.51
C PHE A 35 19.33 -8.03 -6.17
N SER A 36 18.03 -7.90 -5.92
CA SER A 36 17.00 -8.75 -6.54
C SER A 36 17.00 -8.64 -8.07
N ILE A 37 17.17 -7.43 -8.63
CA ILE A 37 17.28 -7.23 -10.08
C ILE A 37 18.50 -7.96 -10.64
N ILE A 38 19.65 -7.83 -9.99
CA ILE A 38 20.89 -8.48 -10.43
C ILE A 38 20.74 -10.01 -10.39
N MET A 39 20.26 -10.54 -9.27
CA MET A 39 20.08 -11.98 -9.08
C MET A 39 19.07 -12.57 -10.07
N ASN A 40 17.96 -11.87 -10.33
CA ASN A 40 16.98 -12.33 -11.31
C ASN A 40 17.52 -12.31 -12.74
N ASN A 41 18.32 -11.30 -13.11
CA ASN A 41 19.00 -11.29 -14.40
C ASN A 41 20.03 -12.43 -14.51
N PHE A 42 20.71 -12.78 -13.41
CA PHE A 42 21.67 -13.89 -13.38
C PHE A 42 20.97 -15.24 -13.51
N THR A 43 19.93 -15.50 -12.70
CA THR A 43 19.22 -16.80 -12.72
C THR A 43 18.53 -17.06 -14.05
N SER A 44 17.96 -16.02 -14.69
CA SER A 44 17.30 -16.13 -15.99
C SER A 44 18.23 -16.56 -17.15
N GLN A 45 19.56 -16.45 -16.97
CA GLN A 45 20.53 -16.95 -17.97
C GLN A 45 20.65 -18.48 -17.94
N PHE A 46 20.30 -19.11 -16.82
CA PHE A 46 20.40 -20.57 -16.66
C PHE A 46 19.07 -21.26 -16.93
N ASP A 47 17.98 -20.68 -16.43
CA ASP A 47 16.63 -21.18 -16.63
C ASP A 47 15.61 -20.03 -16.56
N PRO A 48 14.74 -19.86 -17.59
CA PRO A 48 13.75 -18.80 -17.61
C PRO A 48 12.66 -18.92 -16.50
N HIS A 49 12.55 -20.09 -15.86
CA HIS A 49 11.60 -20.34 -14.77
C HIS A 49 12.23 -20.17 -13.38
N SER A 50 13.55 -19.95 -13.32
CA SER A 50 14.24 -19.71 -12.06
C SER A 50 14.22 -18.23 -11.69
N ALA A 51 13.82 -17.91 -10.46
CA ALA A 51 13.80 -16.57 -9.93
C ALA A 51 14.41 -16.52 -8.52
N TYR A 52 15.12 -15.43 -8.25
CA TYR A 52 15.50 -15.07 -6.89
C TYR A 52 14.34 -14.35 -6.20
N LEU A 53 13.93 -14.87 -5.08
CA LEU A 53 12.96 -14.20 -4.19
C LEU A 53 13.74 -13.53 -3.05
N SER A 54 13.58 -12.21 -2.93
CA SER A 54 14.02 -11.51 -1.71
C SER A 54 13.25 -12.05 -0.50
N PRO A 55 13.74 -11.87 0.74
CA PRO A 55 13.01 -12.31 1.93
C PRO A 55 11.54 -11.88 1.90
N LYS A 56 11.29 -10.62 1.56
CA LYS A 56 9.94 -10.08 1.41
C LYS A 56 9.14 -10.77 0.30
N SER A 57 9.75 -10.96 -0.88
CA SER A 57 9.05 -11.64 -1.99
C SER A 57 8.78 -13.11 -1.67
N ALA A 58 9.60 -13.74 -0.84
CA ALA A 58 9.35 -15.08 -0.33
C ALA A 58 8.16 -15.11 0.64
N GLU A 59 8.09 -14.15 1.57
CA GLU A 59 6.92 -13.99 2.47
C GLU A 59 5.63 -13.75 1.68
N ASP A 60 5.66 -12.88 0.66
CA ASP A 60 4.51 -12.62 -0.21
C ASP A 60 4.11 -13.87 -1.01
N PHE A 61 5.10 -14.66 -1.47
CA PHE A 61 4.86 -15.93 -2.16
C PHE A 61 4.22 -16.97 -1.23
N ASP A 62 4.76 -17.15 -0.02
CA ASP A 62 4.23 -18.09 0.97
C ASP A 62 2.79 -17.72 1.34
N MET A 63 2.50 -16.43 1.45
CA MET A 63 1.17 -15.91 1.71
C MET A 63 0.18 -16.20 0.56
N GLN A 64 0.63 -16.06 -0.70
CA GLN A 64 -0.18 -16.42 -1.86
C GLN A 64 -0.44 -17.92 -1.92
N MET A 65 0.53 -18.74 -1.52
CA MET A 65 0.38 -20.20 -1.50
C MET A 65 -0.51 -20.69 -0.36
N SER A 66 -0.46 -20.04 0.80
CA SER A 66 -1.30 -20.38 1.97
C SER A 66 -2.74 -19.85 1.82
N LEU A 67 -3.01 -18.94 0.88
CA LEU A 67 -4.28 -18.26 0.70
C LEU A 67 -4.80 -17.59 1.99
N SER A 68 -3.91 -17.27 2.91
CA SER A 68 -4.23 -16.58 4.15
C SER A 68 -3.18 -15.54 4.48
N LEU A 69 -3.61 -14.50 5.17
CA LEU A 69 -2.72 -13.46 5.69
C LEU A 69 -3.21 -12.97 7.05
N GLU A 70 -2.29 -12.58 7.91
CA GLU A 70 -2.62 -11.91 9.17
C GLU A 70 -2.62 -10.40 9.00
N GLY A 71 -3.75 -9.77 9.29
CA GLY A 71 -3.91 -8.33 9.13
C GLY A 71 -5.34 -7.85 9.22
N ILE A 72 -5.64 -6.73 8.60
CA ILE A 72 -6.96 -6.08 8.65
C ILE A 72 -7.91 -6.47 7.51
N GLY A 73 -7.44 -7.20 6.50
CA GLY A 73 -8.27 -7.59 5.34
C GLY A 73 -8.62 -6.41 4.44
N ALA A 74 -7.63 -5.60 4.08
CA ALA A 74 -7.76 -4.51 3.13
C ALA A 74 -6.70 -4.60 2.03
N LEU A 75 -7.11 -4.42 0.77
CA LEU A 75 -6.22 -4.23 -0.36
C LEU A 75 -5.89 -2.75 -0.47
N LEU A 76 -4.61 -2.42 -0.47
CA LEU A 76 -4.11 -1.05 -0.52
C LEU A 76 -3.38 -0.76 -1.83
N GLY A 77 -3.45 0.48 -2.28
CA GLY A 77 -2.70 1.03 -3.41
C GLY A 77 -2.13 2.39 -3.07
N ILE A 78 -1.31 2.95 -3.95
CA ILE A 78 -0.82 4.33 -3.81
C ILE A 78 -1.54 5.24 -4.80
N GLU A 79 -2.08 6.34 -4.30
CA GLU A 79 -2.66 7.44 -5.07
C GLU A 79 -2.21 8.77 -4.47
N ASP A 80 -1.57 9.61 -5.28
CA ASP A 80 -1.10 10.95 -4.87
C ASP A 80 -0.34 10.98 -3.54
N ASP A 81 0.63 10.09 -3.37
CA ASP A 81 1.44 9.92 -2.15
C ASP A 81 0.72 9.33 -0.93
N TYR A 82 -0.56 9.04 -1.02
CA TYR A 82 -1.31 8.38 0.05
C TYR A 82 -1.49 6.89 -0.22
N ALA A 83 -1.42 6.10 0.84
CA ALA A 83 -1.95 4.75 0.80
C ALA A 83 -3.49 4.81 0.78
N LYS A 84 -4.09 4.32 -0.29
CA LYS A 84 -5.54 4.30 -0.49
C LYS A 84 -6.09 2.89 -0.32
N VAL A 85 -7.23 2.76 0.31
CA VAL A 85 -8.00 1.51 0.37
C VAL A 85 -8.63 1.27 -1.01
N VAL A 86 -8.19 0.21 -1.70
CA VAL A 86 -8.74 -0.19 -3.00
C VAL A 86 -10.00 -1.01 -2.81
N SER A 87 -9.92 -2.01 -1.94
CA SER A 87 -11.06 -2.88 -1.59
C SER A 87 -10.87 -3.50 -0.21
N LEU A 88 -11.95 -4.00 0.36
CA LEU A 88 -11.96 -4.74 1.61
C LEU A 88 -12.26 -6.22 1.34
N VAL A 89 -11.55 -7.11 2.02
CA VAL A 89 -11.83 -8.55 1.95
C VAL A 89 -13.13 -8.82 2.71
N PRO A 90 -14.12 -9.46 2.06
CA PRO A 90 -15.37 -9.82 2.73
C PRO A 90 -15.11 -10.66 3.98
N GLY A 91 -15.76 -10.31 5.09
CA GLY A 91 -15.57 -11.03 6.36
C GLY A 91 -14.26 -10.72 7.10
N GLY A 92 -13.38 -9.91 6.54
CA GLY A 92 -12.17 -9.45 7.24
C GLY A 92 -12.46 -8.36 8.28
N PRO A 93 -11.51 -8.07 9.19
CA PRO A 93 -11.67 -7.09 10.28
C PRO A 93 -12.11 -5.70 9.80
N ALA A 94 -11.47 -5.19 8.76
CA ALA A 94 -11.80 -3.88 8.20
C ALA A 94 -13.24 -3.84 7.67
N ALA A 95 -13.69 -4.89 6.97
CA ALA A 95 -15.07 -4.98 6.47
C ALA A 95 -16.08 -5.10 7.62
N LYS A 96 -15.81 -5.96 8.62
CA LYS A 96 -16.67 -6.14 9.81
C LYS A 96 -16.83 -4.87 10.63
N SER A 97 -15.79 -4.06 10.71
CA SER A 97 -15.80 -2.82 11.50
C SER A 97 -16.77 -1.77 10.97
N ASN A 98 -17.06 -1.78 9.68
CA ASN A 98 -17.81 -0.73 8.96
C ASN A 98 -17.23 0.70 9.16
N GLN A 99 -15.97 0.80 9.56
CA GLN A 99 -15.31 2.07 9.85
C GLN A 99 -14.39 2.52 8.72
N LEU A 100 -13.97 1.58 7.87
CA LEU A 100 -13.12 1.80 6.71
C LEU A 100 -13.92 1.55 5.43
N SER A 101 -13.68 2.33 4.41
CA SER A 101 -14.36 2.23 3.11
C SER A 101 -13.33 2.27 1.96
N PRO A 102 -13.67 1.72 0.78
CA PRO A 102 -12.89 1.98 -0.42
C PRO A 102 -12.73 3.49 -0.65
N ASP A 103 -11.57 3.85 -1.22
CA ASP A 103 -11.10 5.20 -1.48
C ASP A 103 -10.71 6.03 -0.24
N ASP A 104 -10.84 5.51 0.99
CA ASP A 104 -10.26 6.14 2.17
C ASP A 104 -8.73 6.17 2.06
N ARG A 105 -8.11 7.31 2.45
CA ARG A 105 -6.66 7.52 2.40
C ARG A 105 -6.07 7.42 3.80
N ILE A 106 -5.02 6.63 3.96
CA ILE A 106 -4.32 6.45 5.24
C ILE A 106 -3.23 7.53 5.36
N VAL A 107 -3.22 8.21 6.48
CA VAL A 107 -2.29 9.31 6.78
C VAL A 107 -1.24 8.88 7.79
N SER A 108 -1.66 8.24 8.87
CA SER A 108 -0.75 7.76 9.90
C SER A 108 -1.21 6.42 10.48
N ILE A 109 -0.26 5.70 11.08
CA ILE A 109 -0.46 4.38 11.66
C ILE A 109 0.14 4.39 13.06
N ARG A 110 -0.57 3.82 14.03
CA ARG A 110 -0.12 3.65 15.40
C ARG A 110 -0.31 2.21 15.86
N GLN A 111 0.74 1.62 16.41
CA GLN A 111 0.64 0.31 17.06
C GLN A 111 0.06 0.48 18.47
N ALA A 112 -0.64 -0.54 18.98
CA ALA A 112 -1.27 -0.49 20.32
C ALA A 112 -0.28 -0.19 21.46
N TYR A 113 1.00 -0.57 21.29
CA TYR A 113 2.05 -0.37 22.28
C TYR A 113 2.84 0.94 22.09
N GLU A 114 2.49 1.75 21.09
CA GLU A 114 3.18 3.01 20.79
C GLU A 114 2.35 4.20 21.24
N GLU A 115 3.01 5.21 21.82
CA GLU A 115 2.36 6.46 22.20
C GLU A 115 2.15 7.43 21.03
N LYS A 116 2.97 7.27 19.97
CA LYS A 116 2.95 8.17 18.81
C LYS A 116 2.57 7.43 17.55
N SER A 117 1.78 8.09 16.72
CA SER A 117 1.51 7.63 15.37
C SER A 117 2.70 7.92 14.44
N THR A 118 2.91 7.05 13.47
CA THR A 118 3.89 7.21 12.40
C THR A 118 3.18 7.76 11.17
N ASP A 119 3.56 8.95 10.70
CA ASP A 119 3.11 9.51 9.43
C ASP A 119 3.67 8.65 8.28
N VAL A 120 2.79 8.22 7.38
CA VAL A 120 3.12 7.31 6.27
C VAL A 120 2.90 7.93 4.89
N VAL A 121 2.60 9.23 4.84
CA VAL A 121 2.41 9.94 3.56
C VAL A 121 3.72 9.92 2.77
N GLY A 122 3.65 9.55 1.50
CA GLY A 122 4.82 9.44 0.63
C GLY A 122 5.68 8.18 0.81
N TRP A 123 5.31 7.29 1.74
CA TRP A 123 6.04 6.04 1.95
C TRP A 123 5.74 5.02 0.84
N ARG A 124 6.61 4.04 0.71
CA ARG A 124 6.37 2.88 -0.15
C ARG A 124 5.22 2.04 0.40
N ILE A 125 4.38 1.55 -0.50
CA ILE A 125 3.22 0.74 -0.09
C ILE A 125 3.61 -0.49 0.73
N ASP A 126 4.74 -1.10 0.42
CA ASP A 126 5.23 -2.27 1.11
C ASP A 126 5.64 -1.97 2.57
N GLU A 127 6.21 -0.81 2.84
CA GLU A 127 6.54 -0.37 4.19
C GLU A 127 5.26 -0.08 4.99
N ILE A 128 4.28 0.55 4.35
CA ILE A 128 2.96 0.83 4.95
C ILE A 128 2.24 -0.48 5.28
N VAL A 129 2.19 -1.41 4.34
CA VAL A 129 1.56 -2.73 4.53
C VAL A 129 2.22 -3.50 5.66
N LYS A 130 3.56 -3.42 5.79
CA LYS A 130 4.30 -4.06 6.90
C LYS A 130 3.90 -3.50 8.27
N LEU A 131 3.59 -2.21 8.39
CA LEU A 131 3.09 -1.60 9.63
C LEU A 131 1.64 -2.00 9.94
N ILE A 132 0.82 -2.20 8.91
CA ILE A 132 -0.59 -2.57 9.06
C ILE A 132 -0.75 -4.05 9.40
N ARG A 133 0.06 -4.92 8.79
CA ARG A 133 0.10 -6.35 9.10
C ARG A 133 0.70 -6.59 10.50
N GLY A 134 0.51 -7.77 11.01
CA GLY A 134 1.06 -8.25 12.29
C GLY A 134 0.21 -9.35 12.85
N ASP A 135 0.64 -9.93 13.96
CA ASP A 135 0.07 -11.10 14.56
C ASP A 135 -1.43 -10.95 14.85
N ALA A 136 -2.21 -11.99 14.57
CA ALA A 136 -3.64 -12.04 14.86
C ALA A 136 -3.89 -11.76 16.37
N GLY A 137 -4.94 -10.97 16.65
CA GLY A 137 -5.28 -10.52 18.01
C GLY A 137 -4.59 -9.24 18.44
N THR A 138 -3.64 -8.70 17.67
CA THR A 138 -3.03 -7.39 17.95
C THR A 138 -3.84 -6.25 17.35
N GLU A 139 -3.73 -5.05 17.93
CA GLU A 139 -4.46 -3.86 17.47
C GLU A 139 -3.56 -2.95 16.65
N VAL A 140 -4.16 -2.31 15.65
CA VAL A 140 -3.58 -1.20 14.89
C VAL A 140 -4.60 -0.08 14.79
N GLU A 141 -4.15 1.15 14.99
CA GLU A 141 -4.95 2.36 14.77
C GLU A 141 -4.48 3.05 13.49
N LEU A 142 -5.43 3.38 12.64
CA LEU A 142 -5.23 4.10 11.40
C LEU A 142 -5.85 5.48 11.51
N GLU A 143 -5.10 6.52 11.19
CA GLU A 143 -5.64 7.84 10.92
C GLU A 143 -5.94 7.93 9.43
N ILE A 144 -7.18 8.17 9.09
CA ILE A 144 -7.64 8.19 7.70
C ILE A 144 -8.29 9.52 7.32
N MET A 145 -8.22 9.83 6.04
CA MET A 145 -9.06 10.82 5.36
C MET A 145 -10.20 10.06 4.67
N PRO A 146 -11.45 10.20 5.16
CA PRO A 146 -12.57 9.52 4.54
C PRO A 146 -12.85 10.03 3.12
N SER A 147 -13.09 9.12 2.19
CA SER A 147 -13.41 9.46 0.79
C SER A 147 -14.72 10.23 0.63
N LYS A 148 -15.64 10.05 1.55
CA LYS A 148 -16.97 10.67 1.55
C LYS A 148 -17.02 12.02 2.28
N SER A 149 -15.91 12.49 2.84
CA SER A 149 -15.85 13.78 3.51
C SER A 149 -15.93 14.92 2.48
N LEU A 150 -16.81 15.89 2.74
CA LEU A 150 -16.90 17.12 1.94
C LEU A 150 -15.72 18.07 2.18
N GLU A 151 -14.99 17.86 3.29
CA GLU A 151 -13.81 18.64 3.64
C GLU A 151 -12.55 17.73 3.54
N SER A 152 -11.63 18.11 2.68
CA SER A 152 -10.36 17.37 2.49
C SER A 152 -9.45 17.35 3.72
N SER A 153 -9.83 18.04 4.79
CA SER A 153 -9.09 18.13 6.06
C SER A 153 -9.65 17.23 7.17
N GLU A 154 -10.81 16.60 6.98
CA GLU A 154 -11.39 15.72 8.01
C GLU A 154 -10.52 14.50 8.24
N ARG A 155 -10.22 14.20 9.50
CA ARG A 155 -9.48 13.04 9.94
C ARG A 155 -10.34 12.15 10.83
N LYS A 156 -10.19 10.86 10.66
CA LYS A 156 -10.88 9.86 11.49
C LYS A 156 -9.87 8.82 11.96
N PHE A 157 -9.97 8.45 13.23
CA PHE A 157 -9.19 7.34 13.78
C PHE A 157 -10.03 6.06 13.75
N VAL A 158 -9.43 5.00 13.27
CA VAL A 158 -10.03 3.68 13.14
C VAL A 158 -9.12 2.66 13.81
N THR A 159 -9.57 2.05 14.90
CA THR A 159 -8.84 0.97 15.55
C THR A 159 -9.37 -0.37 15.06
N LEU A 160 -8.47 -1.23 14.61
CA LEU A 160 -8.78 -2.56 14.08
C LEU A 160 -7.95 -3.62 14.80
N VAL A 161 -8.57 -4.75 15.09
CA VAL A 161 -7.88 -5.94 15.57
C VAL A 161 -7.50 -6.78 14.36
N ARG A 162 -6.23 -7.19 14.26
CA ARG A 162 -5.76 -8.06 13.20
C ARG A 162 -6.32 -9.47 13.39
N GLU A 163 -6.71 -10.09 12.31
CA GLU A 163 -7.17 -11.47 12.27
C GLU A 163 -6.47 -12.22 11.13
N GLU A 164 -6.53 -13.53 11.17
CA GLU A 164 -6.22 -14.34 9.98
C GLU A 164 -7.36 -14.15 8.96
N VAL A 165 -7.00 -13.65 7.78
CA VAL A 165 -7.93 -13.36 6.70
C VAL A 165 -7.71 -14.36 5.57
N GLN A 166 -8.73 -15.10 5.21
CA GLN A 166 -8.71 -16.01 4.07
C GLN A 166 -8.88 -15.24 2.77
N LEU A 167 -8.01 -15.51 1.80
CA LEU A 167 -8.09 -14.95 0.46
C LEU A 167 -8.87 -15.93 -0.42
N GLU A 168 -9.93 -15.45 -1.06
CA GLU A 168 -10.65 -16.28 -2.04
C GLU A 168 -9.81 -16.37 -3.33
N GLU A 169 -9.71 -17.56 -3.91
CA GLU A 169 -9.15 -17.73 -5.27
C GLU A 169 -10.04 -16.95 -6.28
N GLN A 170 -9.42 -16.08 -7.07
CA GLN A 170 -10.09 -15.38 -8.18
C GLN A 170 -9.91 -16.15 -9.48
#